data_6d58284653d352eceb159cbdfc9d6472
#
_entry.id   6d58284653d352eceb159cbdfc9d6472
#
_cell.length_a   1.000
_cell.length_b   1.000
_cell.length_c   1.000
_cell.angle_alpha   90.00
_cell.angle_beta   90.00
_cell.angle_gamma   90.00
#
_symmetry.space_group_name_H-M   'P 1'
#
loop_
_entity.id
_entity.type
_entity.pdbx_description
1 polymer ?
#
loop_
_entity_poly.entity_id
_entity_poly.type
_entity_poly.pdbx_seq_one_letter_code
_entity_poly.pdbx_strand_id
1 'polypeptide(L)'
;MDSGIGLLAATAAVRRLRPDADLVLSLDPDGMPWGPRTPQDLTERAVAVAEAAAAHRPDALIVGCNTATVHALPALRALLEPAVPVIGTVPAIKPAAAGGGPVAIWATPATTGSPYQRGLIEDFAGGVAVAEVPCWGLAEAVEHADETAIDAAIAAAAALTPAEATTVVLGCTHYELVADRIRAAVRRPGRPAPVLHGSADAVAAQALRRIGARPEPGTTAPGTVTVILSGRVGGLPAPALAYAEGRLLQAVAPAR
;
A
#
# COMPACT_ATOMS: atom_id res chain seq x y z
N MET A 1 0.44 8.29 -4.70
CA MET A 1 -0.48 7.92 -5.80
C MET A 1 -0.82 6.45 -5.78
N ASP A 2 -2.00 6.07 -6.21
CA ASP A 2 -2.48 4.66 -6.29
C ASP A 2 -3.66 4.60 -7.26
N SER A 3 -4.12 3.38 -7.61
CA SER A 3 -5.40 3.20 -8.32
C SER A 3 -6.61 3.60 -7.47
N GLY A 4 -6.57 3.35 -6.16
CA GLY A 4 -7.65 3.56 -5.22
C GLY A 4 -7.17 3.92 -3.82
N ILE A 5 -7.94 3.55 -2.79
CA ILE A 5 -7.68 3.93 -1.41
C ILE A 5 -6.50 3.19 -0.74
N GLY A 6 -5.83 2.26 -1.42
CA GLY A 6 -4.66 1.55 -0.89
C GLY A 6 -3.52 2.48 -0.45
N LEU A 7 -3.41 3.69 -1.06
CA LEU A 7 -2.42 4.70 -0.65
C LEU A 7 -2.62 5.22 0.80
N LEU A 8 -3.80 5.04 1.39
CA LEU A 8 -4.12 5.62 2.72
C LEU A 8 -3.15 5.16 3.81
N ALA A 9 -2.73 3.89 3.80
CA ALA A 9 -1.81 3.37 4.80
C ALA A 9 -0.46 4.10 4.78
N ALA A 10 0.16 4.25 3.62
CA ALA A 10 1.42 4.99 3.46
C ALA A 10 1.25 6.48 3.76
N THR A 11 0.14 7.08 3.32
CA THR A 11 -0.17 8.49 3.58
C THR A 11 -0.34 8.76 5.08
N ALA A 12 -1.06 7.89 5.78
CA ALA A 12 -1.21 7.97 7.24
C ALA A 12 0.13 7.75 7.97
N ALA A 13 1.00 6.87 7.45
CA ALA A 13 2.35 6.69 7.99
C ALA A 13 3.18 7.97 7.85
N VAL A 14 3.14 8.66 6.69
CA VAL A 14 3.79 9.97 6.53
C VAL A 14 3.21 10.98 7.50
N ARG A 15 1.88 11.06 7.63
CA ARG A 15 1.20 11.99 8.55
C ARG A 15 1.61 11.76 10.02
N ARG A 16 1.82 10.50 10.44
CA ARG A 16 2.31 10.20 11.79
C ARG A 16 3.77 10.63 11.99
N LEU A 17 4.61 10.47 10.99
CA LEU A 17 6.03 10.86 11.05
C LEU A 17 6.23 12.38 10.93
N ARG A 18 5.39 13.04 10.13
CA ARG A 18 5.43 14.48 9.83
C ARG A 18 4.00 15.04 9.81
N PRO A 19 3.45 15.40 10.96
CA PRO A 19 2.11 16.00 11.05
C PRO A 19 1.95 17.29 10.22
N ASP A 20 3.03 18.00 10.00
CA ASP A 20 3.12 19.26 9.25
C ASP A 20 3.25 19.09 7.73
N ALA A 21 3.45 17.87 7.22
CA ALA A 21 3.61 17.65 5.79
C ALA A 21 2.32 17.96 5.01
N ASP A 22 2.44 18.71 3.93
CA ASP A 22 1.37 18.83 2.95
C ASP A 22 1.30 17.55 2.11
N LEU A 23 0.12 16.95 2.02
CA LEU A 23 -0.08 15.67 1.38
C LEU A 23 -1.00 15.80 0.16
N VAL A 24 -0.55 15.29 -0.98
CA VAL A 24 -1.34 15.20 -2.20
C VAL A 24 -1.67 13.72 -2.45
N LEU A 25 -2.93 13.36 -2.38
CA LEU A 25 -3.45 12.02 -2.64
C LEU A 25 -3.99 11.97 -4.06
N SER A 26 -3.28 11.31 -4.96
CA SER A 26 -3.70 11.18 -6.37
C SER A 26 -4.15 9.74 -6.62
N LEU A 27 -5.46 9.58 -6.87
CA LEU A 27 -6.15 8.31 -7.10
C LEU A 27 -6.71 8.25 -8.51
N ASP A 28 -6.93 7.04 -9.04
CA ASP A 28 -7.52 6.83 -10.38
C ASP A 28 -8.82 6.00 -10.33
N PRO A 29 -9.91 6.53 -9.72
CA PRO A 29 -11.18 5.79 -9.65
C PRO A 29 -11.76 5.47 -11.05
N ASP A 30 -11.53 6.31 -12.07
CA ASP A 30 -12.00 6.05 -13.43
C ASP A 30 -11.23 4.91 -14.11
N GLY A 31 -10.03 4.61 -13.64
CA GLY A 31 -9.16 3.56 -14.20
C GLY A 31 -9.05 2.30 -13.35
N MET A 32 -9.63 2.28 -12.17
CA MET A 32 -9.57 1.13 -11.28
C MET A 32 -10.44 -0.05 -11.80
N PRO A 33 -10.04 -1.33 -11.54
CA PRO A 33 -8.79 -1.76 -10.90
C PRO A 33 -7.60 -1.77 -11.87
N TRP A 34 -6.37 -1.52 -11.35
CA TRP A 34 -5.15 -1.58 -12.18
C TRP A 34 -4.62 -3.02 -12.37
N GLY A 35 -4.93 -3.94 -11.46
CA GLY A 35 -4.39 -5.30 -11.47
C GLY A 35 -4.63 -6.10 -12.77
N PRO A 36 -5.84 -6.10 -13.36
CA PRO A 36 -6.14 -6.84 -14.58
C PRO A 36 -5.65 -6.16 -15.87
N ARG A 37 -5.11 -4.94 -15.81
CA ARG A 37 -4.71 -4.16 -16.98
C ARG A 37 -3.43 -4.68 -17.62
N THR A 38 -3.25 -4.42 -18.91
CA THR A 38 -1.96 -4.65 -19.55
C THR A 38 -0.89 -3.74 -18.94
N PRO A 39 0.40 -4.16 -18.92
CA PRO A 39 1.48 -3.31 -18.41
C PRO A 39 1.54 -1.94 -19.07
N GLN A 40 1.24 -1.85 -20.37
CA GLN A 40 1.24 -0.60 -21.10
C GLN A 40 0.11 0.34 -20.64
N ASP A 41 -1.16 -0.12 -20.65
CA ASP A 41 -2.31 0.68 -20.20
C ASP A 41 -2.16 1.13 -18.74
N LEU A 42 -1.67 0.23 -17.87
CA LEU A 42 -1.38 0.57 -16.48
C LEU A 42 -0.31 1.67 -16.38
N THR A 43 0.76 1.57 -17.17
CA THR A 43 1.84 2.56 -17.16
C THR A 43 1.34 3.93 -17.62
N GLU A 44 0.56 3.98 -18.70
CA GLU A 44 -0.05 5.23 -19.20
C GLU A 44 -0.93 5.89 -18.15
N ARG A 45 -1.77 5.11 -17.46
CA ARG A 45 -2.59 5.61 -16.34
C ARG A 45 -1.77 6.09 -15.15
N ALA A 46 -0.79 5.30 -14.73
CA ALA A 46 0.09 5.67 -13.63
C ALA A 46 0.85 6.97 -13.90
N VAL A 47 1.31 7.17 -15.15
CA VAL A 47 1.95 8.42 -15.58
C VAL A 47 0.97 9.58 -15.47
N ALA A 48 -0.25 9.48 -16.00
CA ALA A 48 -1.24 10.54 -15.92
C ALA A 48 -1.59 10.93 -14.46
N VAL A 49 -1.71 9.92 -13.56
CA VAL A 49 -1.95 10.14 -12.13
C VAL A 49 -0.75 10.81 -11.46
N ALA A 50 0.47 10.45 -11.86
CA ALA A 50 1.70 11.05 -11.34
C ALA A 50 1.87 12.51 -11.84
N GLU A 51 1.55 12.80 -13.08
CA GLU A 51 1.59 14.17 -13.64
C GLU A 51 0.62 15.09 -12.89
N ALA A 52 -0.59 14.60 -12.60
CA ALA A 52 -1.56 15.35 -11.83
C ALA A 52 -1.04 15.67 -10.40
N ALA A 53 -0.36 14.72 -9.75
CA ALA A 53 0.28 14.96 -8.47
C ALA A 53 1.48 15.92 -8.60
N ALA A 54 2.30 15.78 -9.64
CA ALA A 54 3.50 16.57 -9.87
C ALA A 54 3.19 18.06 -10.10
N ALA A 55 1.99 18.39 -10.63
CA ALA A 55 1.53 19.77 -10.76
C ALA A 55 1.48 20.53 -9.43
N HIS A 56 1.39 19.82 -8.30
CA HIS A 56 1.47 20.38 -6.94
C HIS A 56 2.91 20.51 -6.41
N ARG A 57 3.93 20.21 -7.23
CA ARG A 57 5.36 20.34 -6.90
C ARG A 57 5.76 19.64 -5.61
N PRO A 58 5.48 18.32 -5.46
CA PRO A 58 5.83 17.59 -4.25
C PRO A 58 7.35 17.39 -4.14
N ASP A 59 7.86 17.30 -2.91
CA ASP A 59 9.25 16.94 -2.64
C ASP A 59 9.57 15.47 -2.94
N ALA A 60 8.57 14.59 -2.92
CA ALA A 60 8.67 13.18 -3.29
C ALA A 60 7.33 12.63 -3.78
N LEU A 61 7.38 11.57 -4.59
CA LEU A 61 6.22 10.78 -5.00
C LEU A 61 6.30 9.36 -4.42
N ILE A 62 5.30 8.97 -3.65
CA ILE A 62 5.11 7.58 -3.21
C ILE A 62 4.13 6.89 -4.17
N VAL A 63 4.55 5.77 -4.76
CA VAL A 63 3.70 4.87 -5.53
C VAL A 63 3.12 3.86 -4.56
N GLY A 64 1.89 4.12 -4.06
CA GLY A 64 1.19 3.32 -3.05
C GLY A 64 0.53 2.06 -3.60
N CYS A 65 0.98 1.58 -4.76
CA CYS A 65 0.43 0.41 -5.44
C CYS A 65 1.55 -0.55 -5.84
N ASN A 66 1.48 -1.79 -5.37
CA ASN A 66 2.47 -2.83 -5.74
C ASN A 66 2.45 -3.09 -7.26
N THR A 67 1.28 -3.18 -7.87
CA THR A 67 1.14 -3.41 -9.32
C THR A 67 1.78 -2.28 -10.13
N ALA A 68 1.52 -1.02 -9.76
CA ALA A 68 2.15 0.12 -10.43
C ALA A 68 3.66 0.18 -10.18
N THR A 69 4.12 -0.21 -9.01
CA THR A 69 5.56 -0.31 -8.73
C THR A 69 6.24 -1.31 -9.66
N VAL A 70 5.62 -2.46 -9.92
CA VAL A 70 6.18 -3.48 -10.82
C VAL A 70 6.29 -2.98 -12.26
N HIS A 71 5.24 -2.34 -12.77
CA HIS A 71 5.12 -2.08 -14.21
C HIS A 71 5.46 -0.64 -14.60
N ALA A 72 5.16 0.34 -13.76
CA ALA A 72 5.26 1.75 -14.12
C ALA A 72 6.46 2.48 -13.47
N LEU A 73 7.11 1.92 -12.43
CA LEU A 73 8.16 2.63 -11.70
C LEU A 73 9.30 3.16 -12.58
N PRO A 74 9.81 2.43 -13.60
CA PRO A 74 10.84 2.97 -14.49
C PRO A 74 10.37 4.20 -15.28
N ALA A 75 9.14 4.18 -15.78
CA ALA A 75 8.56 5.31 -16.52
C ALA A 75 8.33 6.53 -15.61
N LEU A 76 7.83 6.30 -14.39
CA LEU A 76 7.62 7.34 -13.37
C LEU A 76 8.93 7.99 -12.96
N ARG A 77 10.00 7.22 -12.81
CA ARG A 77 11.34 7.75 -12.51
C ARG A 77 11.90 8.54 -13.68
N ALA A 78 11.76 8.03 -14.89
CA ALA A 78 12.20 8.76 -16.10
C ALA A 78 11.49 10.11 -16.25
N LEU A 79 10.22 10.19 -15.83
CA LEU A 79 9.42 11.42 -15.88
C LEU A 79 9.83 12.44 -14.81
N LEU A 80 10.09 12.00 -13.58
CA LEU A 80 10.13 12.87 -12.40
C LEU A 80 11.52 13.05 -11.78
N GLU A 81 12.39 12.03 -11.84
CA GLU A 81 13.73 12.13 -11.27
C GLU A 81 14.71 12.88 -12.20
N PRO A 82 15.69 13.60 -11.67
CA PRO A 82 16.05 13.71 -10.26
C PRO A 82 15.25 14.75 -9.48
N ALA A 83 14.38 15.55 -10.12
CA ALA A 83 13.70 16.66 -9.46
C ALA A 83 12.77 16.22 -8.34
N VAL A 84 12.02 15.11 -8.56
CA VAL A 84 11.11 14.52 -7.56
C VAL A 84 11.48 13.05 -7.41
N PRO A 85 12.09 12.61 -6.30
CA PRO A 85 12.38 11.21 -6.05
C PRO A 85 11.11 10.37 -5.99
N VAL A 86 11.13 9.22 -6.69
CA VAL A 86 9.99 8.30 -6.78
C VAL A 86 10.26 7.07 -5.94
N ILE A 87 9.38 6.81 -4.97
CA ILE A 87 9.47 5.70 -4.02
C ILE A 87 8.38 4.67 -4.36
N GLY A 88 8.80 3.48 -4.81
CA GLY A 88 7.89 2.37 -5.04
C GLY A 88 7.56 1.61 -3.76
N THR A 89 6.43 0.92 -3.76
CA THR A 89 6.02 0.02 -2.70
C THR A 89 6.40 -1.41 -3.05
N VAL A 90 7.09 -2.09 -2.15
CA VAL A 90 7.52 -3.48 -2.30
C VAL A 90 7.00 -4.29 -1.11
N PRO A 91 6.44 -5.49 -1.33
CA PRO A 91 6.05 -6.38 -0.24
C PRO A 91 7.20 -6.60 0.75
N ALA A 92 6.88 -6.57 2.03
CA ALA A 92 7.88 -6.63 3.11
C ALA A 92 8.44 -8.05 3.34
N ILE A 93 8.81 -8.76 2.26
CA ILE A 93 9.30 -10.15 2.29
C ILE A 93 10.63 -10.25 3.04
N LYS A 94 11.57 -9.32 2.77
CA LYS A 94 12.88 -9.32 3.42
C LYS A 94 12.81 -9.26 4.95
N PRO A 95 12.12 -8.30 5.59
CA PRO A 95 11.98 -8.30 7.06
C PRO A 95 11.19 -9.49 7.58
N ALA A 96 10.20 -10.01 6.83
CA ALA A 96 9.45 -11.19 7.21
C ALA A 96 10.32 -12.44 7.27
N ALA A 97 11.16 -12.65 6.26
CA ALA A 97 12.09 -13.79 6.21
C ALA A 97 13.20 -13.72 7.26
N ALA A 98 13.61 -12.53 7.67
CA ALA A 98 14.63 -12.34 8.70
C ALA A 98 14.24 -12.95 10.07
N GLY A 99 12.96 -13.17 10.32
CA GLY A 99 12.46 -13.89 11.50
C GLY A 99 12.73 -15.41 11.50
N GLY A 100 13.16 -15.99 10.37
CA GLY A 100 13.58 -17.39 10.22
C GLY A 100 12.46 -18.43 10.27
N GLY A 101 11.21 -18.05 10.49
CA GLY A 101 10.05 -18.94 10.53
C GLY A 101 9.30 -18.98 9.19
N PRO A 102 8.31 -19.90 9.03
CA PRO A 102 7.49 -19.97 7.84
C PRO A 102 6.71 -18.67 7.60
N VAL A 103 6.74 -18.19 6.35
CA VAL A 103 6.12 -16.95 5.90
C VAL A 103 4.91 -17.24 5.02
N ALA A 104 3.79 -16.58 5.24
CA ALA A 104 2.68 -16.55 4.28
C ALA A 104 2.64 -15.17 3.60
N ILE A 105 2.55 -15.13 2.28
CA ILE A 105 2.42 -13.88 1.52
C ILE A 105 0.99 -13.80 1.00
N TRP A 106 0.22 -12.87 1.54
CA TRP A 106 -1.12 -12.55 1.08
C TRP A 106 -1.02 -11.53 -0.06
N ALA A 107 -1.42 -11.93 -1.25
CA ALA A 107 -1.35 -11.07 -2.43
C ALA A 107 -2.63 -11.17 -3.28
N THR A 108 -2.82 -10.23 -4.19
CA THR A 108 -3.90 -10.35 -5.18
C THR A 108 -3.64 -11.55 -6.09
N PRO A 109 -4.68 -12.16 -6.66
CA PRO A 109 -4.50 -13.29 -7.59
C PRO A 109 -3.55 -12.99 -8.76
N ALA A 110 -3.53 -11.73 -9.24
CA ALA A 110 -2.63 -11.30 -10.30
C ALA A 110 -1.14 -11.27 -9.87
N THR A 111 -0.87 -11.08 -8.59
CA THR A 111 0.49 -11.02 -8.03
C THR A 111 0.96 -12.40 -7.55
N THR A 112 0.03 -13.21 -7.01
CA THR A 112 0.35 -14.54 -6.46
C THR A 112 0.92 -15.44 -7.55
N GLY A 113 2.12 -16.00 -7.31
CA GLY A 113 2.82 -16.87 -8.26
C GLY A 113 3.36 -16.16 -9.50
N SER A 114 3.32 -14.82 -9.54
CA SER A 114 3.90 -14.06 -10.66
C SER A 114 5.43 -14.17 -10.66
N PRO A 115 6.09 -13.97 -11.82
CA PRO A 115 7.55 -13.91 -11.89
C PRO A 115 8.14 -12.86 -10.95
N TYR A 116 7.44 -11.73 -10.78
CA TYR A 116 7.84 -10.69 -9.84
C TYR A 116 7.87 -11.18 -8.38
N GLN A 117 6.77 -11.80 -7.92
CA GLN A 117 6.70 -12.31 -6.55
C GLN A 117 7.74 -13.41 -6.31
N ARG A 118 7.91 -14.32 -7.27
CA ARG A 118 8.93 -15.38 -7.19
C ARG A 118 10.35 -14.81 -7.10
N GLY A 119 10.68 -13.81 -7.91
CA GLY A 119 11.97 -13.13 -7.82
C GLY A 119 12.22 -12.52 -6.44
N LEU A 120 11.22 -11.87 -5.84
CA LEU A 120 11.35 -11.34 -4.48
C LEU A 120 11.52 -12.45 -3.43
N ILE A 121 10.85 -13.59 -3.60
CA ILE A 121 11.01 -14.74 -2.69
C ILE A 121 12.43 -15.32 -2.83
N GLU A 122 12.92 -15.50 -4.06
CA GLU A 122 14.28 -15.98 -4.34
C GLU A 122 15.35 -15.04 -3.75
N ASP A 123 15.19 -13.71 -3.94
CA ASP A 123 16.14 -12.72 -3.48
C ASP A 123 16.18 -12.55 -1.96
N PHE A 124 15.03 -12.68 -1.28
CA PHE A 124 14.90 -12.26 0.12
C PHE A 124 14.43 -13.34 1.10
N ALA A 125 13.89 -14.45 0.62
CA ALA A 125 13.35 -15.52 1.47
C ALA A 125 13.96 -16.90 1.16
N GLY A 126 15.10 -16.95 0.46
CA GLY A 126 15.84 -18.19 0.24
C GLY A 126 16.23 -18.82 1.58
N GLY A 127 15.70 -20.00 1.87
CA GLY A 127 15.97 -20.72 3.13
C GLY A 127 14.85 -20.70 4.16
N VAL A 128 13.75 -19.99 3.93
CA VAL A 128 12.52 -20.09 4.72
C VAL A 128 11.38 -20.68 3.90
N ALA A 129 10.48 -21.41 4.54
CA ALA A 129 9.27 -21.90 3.88
C ALA A 129 8.33 -20.72 3.58
N VAL A 130 7.94 -20.56 2.32
CA VAL A 130 7.03 -19.49 1.89
C VAL A 130 5.76 -20.10 1.30
N ALA A 131 4.61 -19.68 1.81
CA ALA A 131 3.31 -19.99 1.25
C ALA A 131 2.75 -18.76 0.53
N GLU A 132 2.42 -18.90 -0.75
CA GLU A 132 1.78 -17.87 -1.55
C GLU A 132 0.25 -18.02 -1.43
N VAL A 133 -0.43 -17.03 -0.85
CA VAL A 133 -1.86 -17.07 -0.53
C VAL A 133 -2.60 -16.06 -1.41
N PRO A 134 -3.37 -16.52 -2.41
CA PRO A 134 -4.19 -15.64 -3.24
C PRO A 134 -5.41 -15.15 -2.46
N CYS A 135 -5.58 -13.84 -2.36
CA CYS A 135 -6.69 -13.21 -1.65
C CYS A 135 -7.73 -12.71 -2.64
N TRP A 136 -8.60 -13.61 -3.09
CA TRP A 136 -9.65 -13.31 -4.05
C TRP A 136 -10.64 -12.26 -3.51
N GLY A 137 -10.88 -11.20 -4.29
CA GLY A 137 -11.85 -10.16 -3.99
C GLY A 137 -11.51 -9.23 -2.82
N LEU A 138 -10.45 -9.51 -2.03
CA LEU A 138 -10.17 -8.74 -0.81
C LEU A 138 -9.82 -7.27 -1.12
N ALA A 139 -8.99 -6.99 -2.13
CA ALA A 139 -8.63 -5.62 -2.47
C ALA A 139 -9.86 -4.80 -2.91
N GLU A 140 -10.74 -5.40 -3.71
CA GLU A 140 -11.98 -4.79 -4.17
C GLU A 140 -12.97 -4.55 -3.04
N ALA A 141 -13.14 -5.55 -2.15
CA ALA A 141 -14.00 -5.41 -0.98
C ALA A 141 -13.53 -4.28 -0.05
N VAL A 142 -12.22 -4.16 0.17
CA VAL A 142 -11.62 -3.07 0.95
C VAL A 142 -11.83 -1.73 0.24
N GLU A 143 -11.63 -1.65 -1.07
CA GLU A 143 -11.85 -0.42 -1.84
C GLU A 143 -13.26 0.15 -1.67
N HIS A 144 -14.27 -0.73 -1.61
CA HIS A 144 -15.66 -0.34 -1.45
C HIS A 144 -16.15 -0.30 0.01
N ALA A 145 -15.28 -0.65 0.97
CA ALA A 145 -15.64 -0.83 2.38
C ALA A 145 -16.83 -1.81 2.58
N ASP A 146 -16.89 -2.86 1.75
CA ASP A 146 -17.90 -3.92 1.88
C ASP A 146 -17.50 -4.88 3.01
N GLU A 147 -18.04 -4.62 4.20
CA GLU A 147 -17.72 -5.36 5.42
C GLU A 147 -17.95 -6.86 5.28
N THR A 148 -19.04 -7.27 4.63
CA THR A 148 -19.39 -8.69 4.45
C THR A 148 -18.42 -9.37 3.50
N ALA A 149 -18.09 -8.73 2.37
CA ALA A 149 -17.13 -9.26 1.40
C ALA A 149 -15.71 -9.29 1.97
N ILE A 150 -15.32 -8.28 2.78
CA ILE A 150 -14.04 -8.26 3.50
C ILE A 150 -13.92 -9.47 4.42
N ASP A 151 -14.93 -9.73 5.27
CA ASP A 151 -14.90 -10.87 6.20
C ASP A 151 -14.82 -12.21 5.45
N ALA A 152 -15.60 -12.38 4.41
CA ALA A 152 -15.59 -13.60 3.59
C ALA A 152 -14.23 -13.82 2.92
N ALA A 153 -13.65 -12.78 2.32
CA ALA A 153 -12.35 -12.86 1.64
C ALA A 153 -11.20 -13.13 2.63
N ILE A 154 -11.22 -12.48 3.80
CA ILE A 154 -10.23 -12.72 4.87
C ILE A 154 -10.35 -14.16 5.38
N ALA A 155 -11.57 -14.67 5.63
CA ALA A 155 -11.76 -16.04 6.08
C ALA A 155 -11.24 -17.07 5.06
N ALA A 156 -11.51 -16.85 3.77
CA ALA A 156 -11.01 -17.71 2.69
C ALA A 156 -9.47 -17.72 2.63
N ALA A 157 -8.82 -16.56 2.67
CA ALA A 157 -7.36 -16.45 2.66
C ALA A 157 -6.73 -17.04 3.95
N ALA A 158 -7.36 -16.84 5.11
CA ALA A 158 -6.90 -17.43 6.36
C ALA A 158 -6.99 -18.97 6.36
N ALA A 159 -7.98 -19.55 5.69
CA ALA A 159 -8.08 -21.00 5.51
C ALA A 159 -6.94 -21.58 4.65
N LEU A 160 -6.41 -20.81 3.71
CA LEU A 160 -5.26 -21.19 2.87
C LEU A 160 -3.92 -20.92 3.55
N THR A 161 -3.91 -20.14 4.64
CA THR A 161 -2.68 -19.80 5.36
C THR A 161 -2.23 -20.99 6.23
N PRO A 162 -0.99 -21.51 6.05
CA PRO A 162 -0.48 -22.61 6.85
C PRO A 162 -0.54 -22.30 8.35
N ALA A 163 -0.94 -23.30 9.13
CA ALA A 163 -1.09 -23.15 10.57
C ALA A 163 0.24 -22.88 11.30
N GLU A 164 1.35 -23.26 10.70
CA GLU A 164 2.72 -23.03 11.17
C GLU A 164 3.29 -21.67 10.77
N ALA A 165 2.61 -20.90 9.93
CA ALA A 165 3.08 -19.57 9.53
C ALA A 165 3.28 -18.69 10.79
N THR A 166 4.49 -18.19 10.95
CA THR A 166 4.87 -17.27 12.03
C THR A 166 4.75 -15.82 11.61
N THR A 167 4.68 -15.58 10.29
CA THR A 167 4.69 -14.26 9.70
C THR A 167 3.74 -14.20 8.51
N VAL A 168 3.00 -13.11 8.36
CA VAL A 168 2.16 -12.82 7.20
C VAL A 168 2.62 -11.50 6.57
N VAL A 169 2.96 -11.54 5.29
CA VAL A 169 3.28 -10.35 4.48
C VAL A 169 2.00 -9.86 3.80
N LEU A 170 1.69 -8.59 3.98
CA LEU A 170 0.59 -7.91 3.30
C LEU A 170 1.08 -7.43 1.92
N GLY A 171 0.89 -8.24 0.89
CA GLY A 171 1.39 -8.03 -0.47
C GLY A 171 0.51 -7.10 -1.32
N CYS A 172 -0.49 -6.46 -0.72
CA CYS A 172 -1.32 -5.43 -1.32
C CYS A 172 -1.54 -4.32 -0.31
N THR A 173 -1.45 -3.06 -0.74
CA THR A 173 -1.58 -1.89 0.13
C THR A 173 -2.98 -1.76 0.76
N HIS A 174 -4.02 -2.23 0.08
CA HIS A 174 -5.38 -2.30 0.63
C HIS A 174 -5.46 -3.18 1.88
N TYR A 175 -4.66 -4.26 1.97
CA TYR A 175 -4.72 -5.19 3.09
C TYR A 175 -4.21 -4.58 4.39
N GLU A 176 -3.39 -3.54 4.31
CA GLU A 176 -2.92 -2.80 5.49
C GLU A 176 -4.09 -2.11 6.22
N LEU A 177 -5.14 -1.68 5.49
CA LEU A 177 -6.32 -1.03 6.06
C LEU A 177 -7.20 -1.97 6.91
N VAL A 178 -7.05 -3.28 6.72
CA VAL A 178 -7.77 -4.33 7.45
C VAL A 178 -6.81 -5.27 8.21
N ALA A 179 -5.60 -4.80 8.50
CA ALA A 179 -4.54 -5.60 9.12
C ALA A 179 -4.97 -6.24 10.45
N ASP A 180 -5.74 -5.55 11.29
CA ASP A 180 -6.21 -6.10 12.56
C ASP A 180 -7.21 -7.25 12.37
N ARG A 181 -8.06 -7.18 11.35
CA ARG A 181 -8.99 -8.26 10.98
C ARG A 181 -8.22 -9.46 10.44
N ILE A 182 -7.21 -9.24 9.60
CA ILE A 182 -6.31 -10.29 9.10
C ILE A 182 -5.59 -10.95 10.28
N ARG A 183 -5.02 -10.15 11.19
CA ARG A 183 -4.34 -10.66 12.39
C ARG A 183 -5.25 -11.55 13.24
N ALA A 184 -6.51 -11.14 13.41
CA ALA A 184 -7.48 -11.93 14.16
C ALA A 184 -7.79 -13.27 13.46
N ALA A 185 -7.97 -13.26 12.13
CA ALA A 185 -8.34 -14.43 11.34
C ALA A 185 -7.23 -15.49 11.23
N VAL A 186 -5.96 -15.06 11.20
CA VAL A 186 -4.81 -15.98 11.09
C VAL A 186 -4.35 -16.53 12.45
N ARG A 187 -4.92 -16.08 13.57
CA ARG A 187 -4.59 -16.63 14.90
C ARG A 187 -5.02 -18.09 15.01
N ARG A 188 -4.19 -18.88 15.66
CA ARG A 188 -4.49 -20.30 15.94
C ARG A 188 -4.44 -20.55 17.45
N PRO A 189 -5.39 -21.32 18.01
CA PRO A 189 -5.35 -21.71 19.41
C PRO A 189 -4.02 -22.38 19.79
N GLY A 190 -3.46 -22.00 20.94
CA GLY A 190 -2.21 -22.57 21.44
C GLY A 190 -0.93 -22.16 20.72
N ARG A 191 -0.99 -21.21 19.77
CA ARG A 191 0.18 -20.66 19.07
C ARG A 191 0.30 -19.15 19.25
N PRO A 192 1.52 -18.58 19.21
CA PRO A 192 1.70 -17.14 19.10
C PRO A 192 1.01 -16.62 17.83
N ALA A 193 0.45 -15.43 17.90
CA ALA A 193 -0.14 -14.78 16.71
C ALA A 193 0.97 -14.49 15.69
N PRO A 194 0.75 -14.75 14.39
CA PRO A 194 1.68 -14.37 13.35
C PRO A 194 1.97 -12.86 13.36
N VAL A 195 3.23 -12.49 13.08
CA VAL A 195 3.61 -11.09 12.88
C VAL A 195 3.16 -10.66 11.49
N LEU A 196 2.45 -9.53 11.40
CA LEU A 196 2.07 -8.95 10.11
C LEU A 196 3.10 -7.92 9.69
N HIS A 197 3.55 -8.03 8.43
CA HIS A 197 4.44 -7.05 7.81
C HIS A 197 3.74 -6.33 6.66
N GLY A 198 3.46 -5.06 6.87
CA GLY A 198 3.06 -4.11 5.83
C GLY A 198 4.26 -3.34 5.27
N SER A 199 4.01 -2.53 4.27
CA SER A 199 5.02 -1.70 3.59
C SER A 199 4.95 -0.22 3.96
N ALA A 200 3.83 0.24 4.49
CA ALA A 200 3.50 1.66 4.66
C ALA A 200 4.55 2.45 5.46
N ASP A 201 4.93 1.95 6.65
CA ASP A 201 5.88 2.66 7.51
C ASP A 201 7.29 2.71 6.87
N ALA A 202 7.72 1.62 6.23
CA ALA A 202 9.02 1.56 5.55
C ALA A 202 9.08 2.51 4.34
N VAL A 203 8.00 2.58 3.56
CA VAL A 203 7.87 3.46 2.40
C VAL A 203 7.84 4.92 2.83
N ALA A 204 7.08 5.28 3.87
CA ALA A 204 7.05 6.61 4.44
C ALA A 204 8.44 7.05 4.95
N ALA A 205 9.11 6.20 5.71
CA ALA A 205 10.47 6.47 6.19
C ALA A 205 11.46 6.62 5.02
N GLN A 206 11.34 5.82 3.96
CA GLN A 206 12.17 5.93 2.77
C GLN A 206 11.93 7.24 2.02
N ALA A 207 10.68 7.70 1.91
CA ALA A 207 10.36 8.99 1.30
C ALA A 207 11.06 10.13 2.03
N LEU A 208 10.95 10.18 3.36
CA LEU A 208 11.64 11.20 4.17
C LEU A 208 13.17 11.16 3.98
N ARG A 209 13.78 9.96 3.98
CA ARG A 209 15.22 9.83 3.73
C ARG A 209 15.63 10.37 2.36
N ARG A 210 14.84 10.10 1.31
CA ARG A 210 15.15 10.52 -0.06
C ARG A 210 15.13 12.04 -0.23
N ILE A 211 14.33 12.76 0.56
CA ILE A 211 14.28 14.24 0.56
C ILE A 211 15.13 14.86 1.68
N GLY A 212 15.90 14.08 2.43
CA GLY A 212 16.72 14.59 3.53
C GLY A 212 15.92 15.07 4.76
N ALA A 213 14.62 14.76 4.83
CA ALA A 213 13.77 15.11 5.95
C ALA A 213 13.88 14.09 7.09
N ARG A 214 13.60 14.54 8.32
CA ARG A 214 13.59 13.70 9.52
C ARG A 214 12.16 13.57 10.05
N PRO A 215 11.82 12.46 10.71
CA PRO A 215 10.59 12.36 11.48
C PRO A 215 10.52 13.43 12.58
N GLU A 216 9.38 14.09 12.68
CA GLU A 216 9.09 15.11 13.72
C GLU A 216 7.65 14.93 14.22
N PRO A 217 7.33 13.80 14.86
CA PRO A 217 5.94 13.44 15.21
C PRO A 217 5.32 14.38 16.26
N GLY A 218 6.13 15.19 16.94
CA GLY A 218 5.67 16.16 17.94
C GLY A 218 5.25 17.52 17.37
N THR A 219 5.32 17.71 16.04
CA THR A 219 4.90 18.96 15.40
C THR A 219 3.38 19.13 15.53
N THR A 220 2.96 20.32 16.02
CA THR A 220 1.54 20.60 16.31
C THR A 220 0.80 21.29 15.17
N ALA A 221 1.52 21.94 14.24
CA ALA A 221 0.92 22.57 13.07
C ALA A 221 0.56 21.50 12.03
N PRO A 222 -0.74 21.27 11.75
CA PRO A 222 -1.10 20.26 10.76
C PRO A 222 -0.84 20.76 9.35
N GLY A 223 -0.20 19.93 8.52
CA GLY A 223 -0.13 20.16 7.07
C GLY A 223 -1.47 19.87 6.39
N THR A 224 -1.63 20.35 5.17
CA THR A 224 -2.85 20.20 4.38
C THR A 224 -3.01 18.82 3.74
N VAL A 225 -4.22 18.49 3.27
CA VAL A 225 -4.51 17.33 2.42
C VAL A 225 -5.25 17.79 1.18
N THR A 226 -4.66 17.51 0.03
CA THR A 226 -5.29 17.71 -1.28
C THR A 226 -5.58 16.34 -1.90
N VAL A 227 -6.80 16.14 -2.41
CA VAL A 227 -7.20 14.89 -3.06
C VAL A 227 -7.46 15.15 -4.54
N ILE A 228 -6.89 14.29 -5.39
CA ILE A 228 -7.05 14.30 -6.84
C ILE A 228 -7.64 12.95 -7.24
N LEU A 229 -8.73 12.99 -8.00
CA LEU A 229 -9.46 11.82 -8.49
C LEU A 229 -9.41 11.83 -10.01
N SER A 230 -8.63 10.93 -10.61
CA SER A 230 -8.40 10.86 -12.07
C SER A 230 -8.11 12.25 -12.67
N GLY A 231 -7.16 12.97 -12.06
CA GLY A 231 -6.73 14.31 -12.51
C GLY A 231 -7.61 15.49 -12.07
N ARG A 232 -8.71 15.26 -11.36
CA ARG A 232 -9.63 16.32 -10.89
C ARG A 232 -9.54 16.48 -9.37
N VAL A 233 -9.43 17.70 -8.88
CA VAL A 233 -9.47 17.99 -7.44
C VAL A 233 -10.83 17.57 -6.87
N GLY A 234 -10.82 16.85 -5.76
CA GLY A 234 -12.01 16.33 -5.09
C GLY A 234 -11.81 16.13 -3.59
N GLY A 235 -12.66 15.35 -2.97
CA GLY A 235 -12.55 14.92 -1.58
C GLY A 235 -12.17 13.45 -1.45
N LEU A 236 -11.84 13.00 -0.23
CA LEU A 236 -11.64 11.59 0.04
C LEU A 236 -12.90 10.81 -0.35
N PRO A 237 -12.76 9.68 -1.07
CA PRO A 237 -13.89 8.80 -1.36
C PRO A 237 -14.60 8.35 -0.08
N ALA A 238 -15.92 8.23 -0.10
CA ALA A 238 -16.69 7.83 1.08
C ALA A 238 -16.19 6.52 1.72
N PRO A 239 -15.81 5.46 0.97
CA PRO A 239 -15.23 4.25 1.54
C PRO A 239 -13.95 4.49 2.35
N ALA A 240 -13.13 5.48 2.00
CA ALA A 240 -11.92 5.81 2.73
C ALA A 240 -12.20 6.12 4.22
N LEU A 241 -13.36 6.70 4.52
CA LEU A 241 -13.75 7.10 5.88
C LEU A 241 -14.17 5.93 6.77
N ALA A 242 -14.38 4.77 6.21
CA ALA A 242 -14.57 3.54 6.99
C ALA A 242 -13.29 3.14 7.75
N TYR A 243 -12.11 3.54 7.25
CA TYR A 243 -10.81 3.19 7.80
C TYR A 243 -10.24 4.29 8.69
N ALA A 244 -9.43 3.89 9.69
CA ALA A 244 -8.79 4.82 10.63
C ALA A 244 -7.85 5.80 9.91
N GLU A 245 -7.15 5.33 8.88
CA GLU A 245 -6.24 6.11 8.05
C GLU A 245 -6.96 7.25 7.31
N GLY A 246 -8.11 6.96 6.72
CA GLY A 246 -8.93 7.96 6.03
C GLY A 246 -9.48 9.01 6.99
N ARG A 247 -9.97 8.59 8.17
CA ARG A 247 -10.43 9.51 9.20
C ARG A 247 -9.30 10.41 9.73
N LEU A 248 -8.09 9.86 9.91
CA LEU A 248 -6.91 10.64 10.29
C LEU A 248 -6.60 11.75 9.28
N LEU A 249 -6.72 11.44 7.99
CA LEU A 249 -6.43 12.39 6.92
C LEU A 249 -7.55 13.43 6.72
N GLN A 250 -8.80 13.06 7.00
CA GLN A 250 -9.95 13.98 6.93
C GLN A 250 -9.93 15.01 8.06
N ALA A 251 -9.41 14.68 9.24
CA ALA A 251 -9.37 15.58 10.41
C ALA A 251 -8.50 16.83 10.17
N VAL A 252 -7.74 16.87 9.09
CA VAL A 252 -6.96 18.03 8.64
C VAL A 252 -7.80 18.78 7.61
N ALA A 253 -8.19 20.02 7.91
CA ALA A 253 -9.02 20.84 7.04
C ALA A 253 -8.40 20.96 5.62
N PRO A 254 -9.22 20.92 4.55
CA PRO A 254 -8.74 21.12 3.19
C PRO A 254 -8.07 22.50 3.05
N ALA A 255 -7.03 22.57 2.22
CA ALA A 255 -6.50 23.86 1.78
C ALA A 255 -7.64 24.66 1.13
N ARG A 256 -7.87 25.87 1.64
CA ARG A 256 -8.84 26.81 1.05
C ARG A 256 -8.31 27.41 -0.22
#